data_6af51e0598d2f58ded1e709f46651323
#
_entry.id   6af51e0598d2f58ded1e709f46651323
#
_cell.length_a   1.000
_cell.length_b   1.000
_cell.length_c   1.000
_cell.angle_alpha   90.00
_cell.angle_beta   90.00
_cell.angle_gamma   90.00
#
_symmetry.space_group_name_H-M   'P 1'
#
loop_
_entity.id
_entity.type
_entity.pdbx_description
1 polymer ?
#
loop_
_entity_poly.entity_id
_entity_poly.type
_entity_poly.pdbx_seq_one_letter_code
_entity_poly.pdbx_strand_id
1 'polypeptide(L)'
;MQNSKHIHLIGICGTAMASLAGMLQARGHRVTGSDAAAYPPMSDVLAGLGIALHQPYAEANLTPRPDLVIVGNAISRGNVELEHVLDARIPFTSMAAVLHDEFLSGRESLVVAGTHGKTTTTSMLAWIYEVASRTRAEFAPSFLIGGVAENFGTSFMVRPVIEGTRQSFILEGDEYDTAFFDKGPKFLHYFPDAAILTHVEFDHADIYPDLAAVKTAFKRLVNLIPRRGRVVAFDGSENVSECVAKAFCAVERYGFKPDSHWRVAVMRHEGAATRWTLLRAGEVFAELRLPMAGEHNALNATAAAALAAGQGVPAAAIVEALATFRSVKRRLEVRAEVNGITIIDDFAHHPTAIRETLRALRTAYAGRRLWAVLEPRSNTLRRNVFEEALVDSLALADRSVLAAVFKSEAIPAGERLHPENVVAALC
;
A
#
# COMPACT_ATOMS: atom_id res chain seq x y z
N MET A 1 4.91 8.96 -31.24
CA MET A 1 5.60 9.61 -30.11
C MET A 1 4.57 10.47 -29.40
N GLN A 2 4.25 10.22 -28.15
CA GLN A 2 3.42 11.13 -27.35
C GLN A 2 4.16 12.48 -27.26
N ASN A 3 3.46 13.61 -27.50
CA ASN A 3 4.08 14.93 -27.34
C ASN A 3 4.51 15.11 -25.88
N SER A 4 5.78 15.46 -25.67
CA SER A 4 6.30 15.82 -24.33
C SER A 4 5.52 17.03 -23.79
N LYS A 5 4.95 16.88 -22.60
CA LYS A 5 4.21 17.94 -21.88
C LYS A 5 5.05 18.47 -20.72
N HIS A 6 4.84 19.72 -20.36
CA HIS A 6 5.27 20.25 -19.07
C HIS A 6 4.19 19.96 -18.02
N ILE A 7 4.50 19.09 -17.05
CA ILE A 7 3.58 18.68 -15.99
C ILE A 7 4.12 19.19 -14.65
N HIS A 8 3.29 19.90 -13.91
CA HIS A 8 3.62 20.39 -12.57
C HIS A 8 2.79 19.65 -11.50
N LEU A 9 3.45 19.20 -10.41
CA LEU A 9 2.80 18.50 -9.32
C LEU A 9 2.75 19.37 -8.06
N ILE A 10 1.55 19.73 -7.59
CA ILE A 10 1.37 20.44 -6.31
C ILE A 10 1.28 19.40 -5.18
N GLY A 11 2.16 19.47 -4.19
CA GLY A 11 2.32 18.48 -3.14
C GLY A 11 3.19 17.28 -3.57
N ILE A 12 4.26 17.57 -4.32
CA ILE A 12 5.11 16.55 -4.97
C ILE A 12 5.86 15.64 -3.98
N CYS A 13 6.12 16.08 -2.74
CA CYS A 13 6.87 15.31 -1.74
C CYS A 13 6.06 14.19 -1.06
N GLY A 14 4.78 14.03 -1.39
CA GLY A 14 4.04 12.82 -1.01
C GLY A 14 4.64 11.58 -1.67
N THR A 15 4.71 10.43 -0.96
CA THR A 15 5.36 9.20 -1.46
C THR A 15 4.86 8.78 -2.84
N ALA A 16 3.54 8.73 -3.03
CA ALA A 16 2.95 8.34 -4.30
C ALA A 16 3.11 9.43 -5.38
N MET A 17 3.08 10.71 -5.00
CA MET A 17 3.27 11.85 -5.91
C MET A 17 4.71 11.90 -6.44
N ALA A 18 5.72 11.69 -5.59
CA ALA A 18 7.12 11.63 -6.01
C ALA A 18 7.38 10.44 -6.94
N SER A 19 6.76 9.29 -6.67
CA SER A 19 6.82 8.13 -7.56
C SER A 19 6.18 8.42 -8.91
N LEU A 20 5.00 9.05 -8.93
CA LEU A 20 4.33 9.47 -10.17
C LEU A 20 5.20 10.46 -10.96
N ALA A 21 5.85 11.41 -10.29
CA ALA A 21 6.76 12.36 -10.94
C ALA A 21 7.87 11.63 -11.70
N GLY A 22 8.52 10.64 -11.08
CA GLY A 22 9.52 9.80 -11.74
C GLY A 22 8.95 8.98 -12.90
N MET A 23 7.75 8.44 -12.75
CA MET A 23 7.07 7.69 -13.83
C MET A 23 6.78 8.58 -15.04
N LEU A 24 6.29 9.80 -14.83
CA LEU A 24 6.01 10.77 -15.89
C LEU A 24 7.29 11.21 -16.60
N GLN A 25 8.37 11.44 -15.84
CA GLN A 25 9.69 11.74 -16.41
C GLN A 25 10.19 10.58 -17.28
N ALA A 26 10.04 9.33 -16.82
CA ALA A 26 10.40 8.13 -17.59
C ALA A 26 9.57 7.99 -18.89
N ARG A 27 8.37 8.59 -18.95
CA ARG A 27 7.56 8.72 -20.17
C ARG A 27 8.01 9.83 -21.12
N GLY A 28 9.00 10.65 -20.71
CA GLY A 28 9.55 11.74 -21.51
C GLY A 28 8.86 13.08 -21.29
N HIS A 29 8.06 13.25 -20.24
CA HIS A 29 7.49 14.53 -19.87
C HIS A 29 8.53 15.38 -19.12
N ARG A 30 8.46 16.71 -19.27
CA ARG A 30 9.13 17.65 -18.39
C ARG A 30 8.32 17.75 -17.09
N VAL A 31 8.92 17.36 -15.98
CA VAL A 31 8.25 17.35 -14.67
C VAL A 31 8.85 18.39 -13.74
N THR A 32 8.00 19.17 -13.10
CA THR A 32 8.34 20.09 -12.01
C THR A 32 7.34 19.89 -10.88
N GLY A 33 7.60 20.40 -9.70
CA GLY A 33 6.61 20.38 -8.64
C GLY A 33 6.98 21.24 -7.45
N SER A 34 6.02 21.39 -6.55
CA SER A 34 6.11 22.22 -5.36
C SER A 34 5.62 21.48 -4.12
N ASP A 35 6.13 21.88 -2.97
CA ASP A 35 5.65 21.42 -1.67
C ASP A 35 5.86 22.49 -0.59
N ALA A 36 5.12 22.38 0.52
CA ALA A 36 5.30 23.23 1.69
C ALA A 36 6.65 22.97 2.38
N ALA A 37 7.06 21.69 2.45
CA ALA A 37 8.30 21.26 3.06
C ALA A 37 8.80 19.96 2.39
N ALA A 38 10.08 19.96 1.99
CA ALA A 38 10.75 18.78 1.47
C ALA A 38 11.63 18.15 2.54
N TYR A 39 11.47 16.85 2.76
CA TYR A 39 12.30 16.08 3.68
C TYR A 39 12.49 14.65 3.17
N PRO A 40 13.60 13.99 3.56
CA PRO A 40 13.85 12.60 3.20
C PRO A 40 12.72 11.66 3.67
N PRO A 41 12.48 10.57 2.90
CA PRO A 41 13.24 10.09 1.74
C PRO A 41 12.80 10.69 0.39
N MET A 42 11.64 11.37 0.31
CA MET A 42 11.09 11.79 -1.00
C MET A 42 11.85 12.95 -1.64
N SER A 43 12.39 13.88 -0.85
CA SER A 43 13.31 14.92 -1.36
C SER A 43 14.53 14.32 -2.06
N ASP A 44 15.10 13.24 -1.48
CA ASP A 44 16.27 12.57 -2.05
C ASP A 44 15.93 11.83 -3.34
N VAL A 45 14.75 11.21 -3.40
CA VAL A 45 14.24 10.57 -4.61
C VAL A 45 14.08 11.58 -5.74
N LEU A 46 13.45 12.74 -5.48
CA LEU A 46 13.25 13.80 -6.48
C LEU A 46 14.58 14.39 -6.94
N ALA A 47 15.51 14.63 -6.01
CA ALA A 47 16.86 15.12 -6.33
C ALA A 47 17.64 14.10 -7.18
N GLY A 48 17.57 12.81 -6.86
CA GLY A 48 18.19 11.74 -7.63
C GLY A 48 17.64 11.62 -9.06
N LEU A 49 16.38 12.00 -9.27
CA LEU A 49 15.73 12.06 -10.58
C LEU A 49 16.01 13.39 -11.31
N GLY A 50 16.62 14.37 -10.67
CA GLY A 50 16.85 15.70 -11.24
C GLY A 50 15.54 16.49 -11.47
N ILE A 51 14.48 16.20 -10.72
CA ILE A 51 13.20 16.89 -10.82
C ILE A 51 13.25 18.19 -10.03
N ALA A 52 12.91 19.32 -10.68
CA ALA A 52 12.89 20.63 -10.04
C ALA A 52 11.79 20.69 -8.97
N LEU A 53 12.21 20.92 -7.72
CA LEU A 53 11.35 21.06 -6.56
C LEU A 53 11.37 22.52 -6.08
N HIS A 54 10.20 23.13 -6.01
CA HIS A 54 10.00 24.49 -5.55
C HIS A 54 9.42 24.53 -4.14
N GLN A 55 9.90 25.47 -3.33
CA GLN A 55 9.44 25.74 -1.95
C GLN A 55 9.57 27.24 -1.64
N PRO A 56 8.59 27.81 -0.92
CA PRO A 56 7.25 27.32 -0.63
C PRO A 56 6.34 27.31 -1.86
N TYR A 57 5.07 27.01 -1.70
CA TYR A 57 4.06 27.23 -2.74
C TYR A 57 4.01 28.70 -3.15
N ALA A 58 4.05 29.00 -4.45
CA ALA A 58 3.97 30.34 -5.01
C ALA A 58 3.47 30.30 -6.46
N GLU A 59 2.71 31.30 -6.89
CA GLU A 59 2.24 31.40 -8.28
C GLU A 59 3.39 31.37 -9.31
N ALA A 60 4.54 31.95 -8.93
CA ALA A 60 5.76 31.96 -9.76
C ALA A 60 6.26 30.55 -10.11
N ASN A 61 5.98 29.55 -9.29
CA ASN A 61 6.37 28.15 -9.54
C ASN A 61 5.67 27.55 -10.78
N LEU A 62 4.57 28.16 -11.22
CA LEU A 62 3.81 27.80 -12.42
C LEU A 62 4.30 28.56 -13.68
N THR A 63 5.50 29.16 -13.63
CA THR A 63 6.13 29.84 -14.77
C THR A 63 7.38 29.07 -15.22
N PRO A 64 7.49 28.66 -16.51
CA PRO A 64 6.49 28.83 -17.58
C PRO A 64 5.23 28.01 -17.32
N ARG A 65 4.11 28.49 -17.84
CA ARG A 65 2.80 27.85 -17.68
C ARG A 65 2.88 26.35 -18.02
N PRO A 66 2.48 25.43 -17.11
CA PRO A 66 2.43 24.01 -17.40
C PRO A 66 1.26 23.67 -18.32
N ASP A 67 1.42 22.59 -19.08
CA ASP A 67 0.34 22.01 -19.91
C ASP A 67 -0.71 21.31 -19.04
N LEU A 68 -0.28 20.76 -17.90
CA LEU A 68 -1.11 20.03 -16.94
C LEU A 68 -0.59 20.21 -15.52
N VAL A 69 -1.50 20.38 -14.57
CA VAL A 69 -1.18 20.38 -13.14
C VAL A 69 -1.81 19.13 -12.49
N ILE A 70 -1.01 18.41 -11.71
CA ILE A 70 -1.49 17.29 -10.90
C ILE A 70 -1.58 17.76 -9.44
N VAL A 71 -2.77 17.69 -8.88
CA VAL A 71 -3.04 18.16 -7.52
C VAL A 71 -3.01 16.98 -6.54
N GLY A 72 -2.11 17.04 -5.56
CA GLY A 72 -2.04 16.05 -4.47
C GLY A 72 -3.28 16.09 -3.57
N ASN A 73 -3.65 14.97 -2.98
CA ASN A 73 -4.87 14.88 -2.16
C ASN A 73 -4.85 15.73 -0.88
N ALA A 74 -3.67 16.06 -0.36
CA ALA A 74 -3.52 16.93 0.81
C ALA A 74 -3.71 18.42 0.48
N ILE A 75 -3.78 18.78 -0.80
CA ILE A 75 -3.94 20.14 -1.27
C ILE A 75 -5.42 20.52 -1.27
N SER A 76 -5.75 21.66 -0.69
CA SER A 76 -7.11 22.18 -0.57
C SER A 76 -7.18 23.63 -1.02
N ARG A 77 -8.42 24.14 -1.13
CA ARG A 77 -8.70 25.55 -1.41
C ARG A 77 -7.96 26.45 -0.41
N GLY A 78 -7.47 27.56 -0.92
CA GLY A 78 -6.58 28.50 -0.20
C GLY A 78 -5.07 28.23 -0.42
N ASN A 79 -4.69 27.14 -1.09
CA ASN A 79 -3.31 26.99 -1.58
C ASN A 79 -3.07 27.96 -2.76
N VAL A 80 -2.04 28.80 -2.67
CA VAL A 80 -1.80 29.88 -3.63
C VAL A 80 -1.60 29.40 -5.07
N GLU A 81 -0.96 28.25 -5.27
CA GLU A 81 -0.78 27.67 -6.60
C GLU A 81 -2.09 27.09 -7.14
N LEU A 82 -2.86 26.40 -6.28
CA LEU A 82 -4.17 25.88 -6.67
C LEU A 82 -5.13 27.01 -7.06
N GLU A 83 -5.19 28.09 -6.28
CA GLU A 83 -6.03 29.25 -6.62
C GLU A 83 -5.61 29.86 -7.98
N HIS A 84 -4.31 30.02 -8.22
CA HIS A 84 -3.81 30.50 -9.51
C HIS A 84 -4.16 29.53 -10.67
N VAL A 85 -4.07 28.20 -10.45
CA VAL A 85 -4.47 27.19 -11.44
C VAL A 85 -5.93 27.36 -11.83
N LEU A 86 -6.81 27.60 -10.86
CA LEU A 86 -8.24 27.79 -11.09
C LEU A 86 -8.54 29.11 -11.82
N ASP A 87 -7.93 30.21 -11.38
CA ASP A 87 -8.14 31.54 -11.95
C ASP A 87 -7.62 31.64 -13.38
N ALA A 88 -6.43 31.09 -13.63
CA ALA A 88 -5.80 31.08 -14.94
C ALA A 88 -6.33 29.96 -15.87
N ARG A 89 -7.28 29.13 -15.39
CA ARG A 89 -7.82 27.97 -16.11
C ARG A 89 -6.73 27.08 -16.69
N ILE A 90 -5.70 26.79 -15.89
CA ILE A 90 -4.69 25.79 -16.25
C ILE A 90 -5.35 24.42 -16.15
N PRO A 91 -5.19 23.53 -17.15
CA PRO A 91 -5.69 22.16 -17.03
C PRO A 91 -5.15 21.46 -15.78
N PHE A 92 -6.00 20.84 -14.99
CA PHE A 92 -5.58 20.12 -13.80
C PHE A 92 -6.33 18.79 -13.64
N THR A 93 -5.74 17.89 -12.89
CA THR A 93 -6.26 16.55 -12.65
C THR A 93 -5.72 15.98 -11.33
N SER A 94 -6.15 14.77 -10.98
CA SER A 94 -5.66 14.03 -9.82
C SER A 94 -4.55 13.03 -10.21
N MET A 95 -3.77 12.61 -9.21
CA MET A 95 -2.79 11.52 -9.36
C MET A 95 -3.45 10.23 -9.91
N ALA A 96 -4.62 9.85 -9.37
CA ALA A 96 -5.26 8.60 -9.73
C ALA A 96 -5.78 8.61 -11.18
N ALA A 97 -6.30 9.74 -11.66
CA ALA A 97 -6.73 9.88 -13.04
C ALA A 97 -5.53 9.81 -14.01
N VAL A 98 -4.42 10.49 -13.71
CA VAL A 98 -3.21 10.41 -14.55
C VAL A 98 -2.63 9.00 -14.57
N LEU A 99 -2.64 8.29 -13.44
CA LEU A 99 -2.21 6.88 -13.43
C LEU A 99 -3.02 6.05 -14.42
N HIS A 100 -4.34 6.21 -14.41
CA HIS A 100 -5.21 5.52 -15.37
C HIS A 100 -4.86 5.89 -16.82
N ASP A 101 -4.86 7.18 -17.13
CA ASP A 101 -4.75 7.66 -18.51
C ASP A 101 -3.38 7.38 -19.15
N GLU A 102 -2.31 7.56 -18.36
CA GLU A 102 -0.94 7.46 -18.86
C GLU A 102 -0.35 6.04 -18.71
N PHE A 103 -0.78 5.26 -17.70
CA PHE A 103 -0.07 4.04 -17.36
C PHE A 103 -0.91 2.77 -17.36
N LEU A 104 -2.22 2.83 -17.05
CA LEU A 104 -3.07 1.64 -16.98
C LEU A 104 -3.77 1.36 -18.30
N SER A 105 -4.02 2.37 -19.12
CA SER A 105 -4.67 2.19 -20.42
C SER A 105 -3.90 1.20 -21.30
N GLY A 106 -4.57 0.15 -21.77
CA GLY A 106 -3.95 -0.92 -22.58
C GLY A 106 -3.15 -1.97 -21.80
N ARG A 107 -3.12 -1.88 -20.46
CA ARG A 107 -2.47 -2.86 -19.58
C ARG A 107 -3.51 -3.62 -18.76
N GLU A 108 -3.07 -4.71 -18.15
CA GLU A 108 -3.85 -5.43 -17.16
C GLU A 108 -3.62 -4.78 -15.79
N SER A 109 -4.67 -4.19 -15.22
CA SER A 109 -4.61 -3.55 -13.92
C SER A 109 -4.82 -4.58 -12.79
N LEU A 110 -3.77 -4.83 -11.99
CA LEU A 110 -3.78 -5.72 -10.84
C LEU A 110 -3.69 -4.90 -9.55
N VAL A 111 -4.80 -4.83 -8.81
CA VAL A 111 -4.94 -3.94 -7.66
C VAL A 111 -4.92 -4.73 -6.36
N VAL A 112 -4.05 -4.35 -5.43
CA VAL A 112 -4.03 -4.89 -4.06
C VAL A 112 -4.66 -3.87 -3.14
N ALA A 113 -5.85 -4.18 -2.63
CA ALA A 113 -6.64 -3.31 -1.76
C ALA A 113 -6.93 -3.97 -0.41
N GLY A 114 -7.34 -3.14 0.56
CA GLY A 114 -7.67 -3.55 1.92
C GLY A 114 -7.04 -2.62 2.95
N THR A 115 -7.51 -2.65 4.19
CA THR A 115 -7.02 -1.75 5.24
C THR A 115 -5.56 -2.04 5.60
N HIS A 116 -5.14 -3.32 5.63
CA HIS A 116 -3.80 -3.75 6.03
C HIS A 116 -3.15 -4.64 4.97
N GLY A 117 -1.81 -4.69 4.97
CA GLY A 117 -1.03 -5.59 4.13
C GLY A 117 -0.85 -5.15 2.68
N LYS A 118 -1.49 -4.07 2.22
CA LYS A 118 -1.43 -3.58 0.83
C LYS A 118 0.00 -3.53 0.27
N THR A 119 0.85 -2.72 0.87
CA THR A 119 2.22 -2.46 0.40
C THR A 119 3.06 -3.73 0.30
N THR A 120 3.02 -4.57 1.33
CA THR A 120 3.76 -5.83 1.38
C THR A 120 3.26 -6.79 0.31
N THR A 121 1.95 -6.96 0.18
CA THR A 121 1.34 -7.86 -0.81
C THR A 121 1.59 -7.38 -2.25
N THR A 122 1.48 -6.06 -2.50
CA THR A 122 1.81 -5.46 -3.81
C THR A 122 3.26 -5.71 -4.19
N SER A 123 4.19 -5.56 -3.22
CA SER A 123 5.61 -5.81 -3.43
C SER A 123 5.91 -7.28 -3.71
N MET A 124 5.26 -8.20 -3.00
CA MET A 124 5.37 -9.64 -3.25
C MET A 124 4.84 -10.00 -4.64
N LEU A 125 3.68 -9.48 -5.02
CA LEU A 125 3.10 -9.71 -6.34
C LEU A 125 4.01 -9.18 -7.44
N ALA A 126 4.52 -7.96 -7.31
CA ALA A 126 5.47 -7.38 -8.27
C ALA A 126 6.75 -8.22 -8.38
N TRP A 127 7.28 -8.72 -7.26
CA TRP A 127 8.47 -9.57 -7.27
C TRP A 127 8.21 -10.94 -7.90
N ILE A 128 7.06 -11.55 -7.68
CA ILE A 128 6.63 -12.78 -8.35
C ILE A 128 6.64 -12.60 -9.88
N TYR A 129 6.07 -11.51 -10.36
CA TYR A 129 6.05 -11.18 -11.78
C TYR A 129 7.45 -10.89 -12.34
N GLU A 130 8.31 -10.20 -11.60
CA GLU A 130 9.70 -9.95 -12.02
C GLU A 130 10.51 -11.26 -12.15
N VAL A 131 10.35 -12.18 -11.19
CA VAL A 131 11.00 -13.50 -11.28
C VAL A 131 10.47 -14.30 -12.47
N ALA A 132 9.15 -14.30 -12.67
CA ALA A 132 8.53 -14.97 -13.81
C ALA A 132 8.98 -14.39 -15.17
N SER A 133 9.23 -13.08 -15.22
CA SER A 133 9.67 -12.40 -16.43
C SER A 133 11.04 -12.86 -16.96
N ARG A 134 11.86 -13.46 -16.09
CA ARG A 134 13.18 -14.01 -16.48
C ARG A 134 13.08 -15.14 -17.49
N THR A 135 11.96 -15.85 -17.49
CA THR A 135 11.69 -16.96 -18.43
C THR A 135 10.63 -16.61 -19.47
N ARG A 136 9.70 -15.72 -19.13
CA ARG A 136 8.57 -15.33 -19.97
C ARG A 136 8.35 -13.82 -19.91
N ALA A 137 8.85 -13.10 -20.91
CA ALA A 137 8.91 -11.62 -20.94
C ALA A 137 7.53 -10.94 -20.79
N GLU A 138 6.42 -11.62 -21.13
CA GLU A 138 5.07 -11.09 -20.95
C GLU A 138 4.71 -10.82 -19.49
N PHE A 139 5.40 -11.46 -18.54
CA PHE A 139 5.21 -11.19 -17.11
C PHE A 139 6.02 -10.00 -16.59
N ALA A 140 6.82 -9.33 -17.44
CA ALA A 140 7.59 -8.16 -16.98
C ALA A 140 6.66 -7.08 -16.41
N PRO A 141 6.71 -6.80 -15.07
CA PRO A 141 5.73 -5.95 -14.46
C PRO A 141 6.07 -4.47 -14.62
N SER A 142 5.04 -3.64 -14.75
CA SER A 142 5.08 -2.27 -14.25
C SER A 142 4.41 -2.22 -12.90
N PHE A 143 4.85 -1.33 -12.01
CA PHE A 143 4.25 -1.24 -10.69
C PHE A 143 4.35 0.14 -10.05
N LEU A 144 3.44 0.41 -9.10
CA LEU A 144 3.49 1.51 -8.16
C LEU A 144 3.16 0.96 -6.76
N ILE A 145 4.11 1.07 -5.86
CA ILE A 145 4.06 0.55 -4.49
C ILE A 145 4.13 1.72 -3.51
N GLY A 146 3.39 1.68 -2.41
CA GLY A 146 3.35 2.73 -1.38
C GLY A 146 4.61 2.84 -0.51
N GLY A 147 5.70 2.18 -0.88
CA GLY A 147 6.99 2.20 -0.19
C GLY A 147 8.11 1.68 -1.08
N VAL A 148 9.36 1.81 -0.61
CA VAL A 148 10.53 1.31 -1.35
C VAL A 148 10.65 -0.19 -1.11
N ALA A 149 10.36 -0.98 -2.15
CA ALA A 149 10.56 -2.43 -2.12
C ALA A 149 12.04 -2.78 -2.28
N GLU A 150 12.61 -3.49 -1.31
CA GLU A 150 14.06 -3.73 -1.27
C GLU A 150 14.58 -4.60 -2.42
N ASN A 151 13.76 -5.50 -2.95
CA ASN A 151 14.11 -6.28 -4.14
C ASN A 151 14.36 -5.42 -5.38
N PHE A 152 13.73 -4.24 -5.44
CA PHE A 152 13.83 -3.33 -6.58
C PHE A 152 14.65 -2.06 -6.28
N GLY A 153 14.81 -1.70 -5.01
CA GLY A 153 15.42 -0.44 -4.58
C GLY A 153 14.60 0.81 -4.92
N THR A 154 13.34 0.63 -5.35
CA THR A 154 12.45 1.71 -5.78
C THR A 154 10.99 1.41 -5.40
N SER A 155 10.14 2.43 -5.45
CA SER A 155 8.70 2.35 -5.24
C SER A 155 7.90 2.21 -6.54
N PHE A 156 8.52 2.39 -7.70
CA PHE A 156 7.85 2.30 -9.00
C PHE A 156 8.75 1.72 -10.08
N MET A 157 8.12 1.17 -11.11
CA MET A 157 8.77 0.76 -12.36
C MET A 157 7.79 0.89 -13.51
N VAL A 158 8.23 1.44 -14.62
CA VAL A 158 7.46 1.51 -15.86
C VAL A 158 8.24 0.80 -16.95
N ARG A 159 7.73 -0.34 -17.40
CA ARG A 159 8.29 -1.11 -18.53
C ARG A 159 7.69 -0.62 -19.84
N PRO A 160 8.44 -0.64 -20.95
CA PRO A 160 7.87 -0.45 -22.29
C PRO A 160 6.77 -1.48 -22.57
N VAL A 161 5.75 -1.09 -23.33
CA VAL A 161 4.72 -2.03 -23.78
C VAL A 161 5.32 -2.93 -24.86
N ILE A 162 5.21 -4.24 -24.69
CA ILE A 162 5.58 -5.24 -25.71
C ILE A 162 4.37 -5.44 -26.63
N GLU A 163 4.54 -5.13 -27.90
CA GLU A 163 3.46 -5.24 -28.88
C GLU A 163 2.87 -6.67 -28.92
N GLY A 164 1.55 -6.77 -29.01
CA GLY A 164 0.86 -8.06 -29.00
C GLY A 164 0.73 -8.73 -27.63
N THR A 165 1.26 -8.13 -26.56
CA THR A 165 1.11 -8.65 -25.19
C THR A 165 0.31 -7.67 -24.32
N ARG A 166 -0.48 -8.22 -23.39
CA ARG A 166 -1.16 -7.43 -22.35
C ARG A 166 -0.37 -7.54 -21.05
N GLN A 167 0.59 -6.64 -20.89
CA GLN A 167 1.43 -6.61 -19.69
C GLN A 167 0.67 -6.10 -18.47
N SER A 168 1.01 -6.63 -17.30
CA SER A 168 0.38 -6.22 -16.06
C SER A 168 0.98 -4.94 -15.51
N PHE A 169 0.12 -4.11 -14.92
CA PHE A 169 0.47 -3.01 -14.04
C PHE A 169 -0.05 -3.33 -12.63
N ILE A 170 0.87 -3.48 -11.69
CA ILE A 170 0.58 -3.89 -10.32
C ILE A 170 0.61 -2.65 -9.42
N LEU A 171 -0.47 -2.39 -8.70
CA LEU A 171 -0.56 -1.18 -7.88
C LEU A 171 -1.30 -1.40 -6.57
N GLU A 172 -0.93 -0.56 -5.61
CA GLU A 172 -1.57 -0.50 -4.31
C GLU A 172 -2.89 0.28 -4.42
N GLY A 173 -3.99 -0.37 -4.05
CA GLY A 173 -5.34 0.20 -4.03
C GLY A 173 -5.58 0.95 -2.74
N ASP A 174 -5.37 2.27 -2.77
CA ASP A 174 -5.61 3.16 -1.64
C ASP A 174 -7.09 3.58 -1.57
N GLU A 175 -7.72 3.34 -0.43
CA GLU A 175 -9.09 3.73 -0.12
C GLU A 175 -9.24 5.20 0.27
N TYR A 176 -8.15 5.93 0.42
CA TYR A 176 -8.18 7.35 0.76
C TYR A 176 -8.69 8.19 -0.42
N ASP A 177 -9.29 9.36 -0.12
CA ASP A 177 -9.86 10.27 -1.14
C ASP A 177 -8.80 10.74 -2.15
N THR A 178 -9.27 11.09 -3.35
CA THR A 178 -8.43 11.32 -4.53
C THR A 178 -7.82 12.71 -4.56
N ALA A 179 -8.66 13.75 -4.39
CA ALA A 179 -8.27 15.15 -4.45
C ALA A 179 -9.34 16.05 -3.80
N PHE A 180 -9.07 17.36 -3.70
CA PHE A 180 -10.04 18.32 -3.14
C PHE A 180 -11.38 18.34 -3.90
N PHE A 181 -11.36 18.09 -5.20
CA PHE A 181 -12.52 18.07 -6.10
C PHE A 181 -13.10 16.67 -6.33
N ASP A 182 -12.42 15.63 -5.86
CA ASP A 182 -12.84 14.23 -5.99
C ASP A 182 -12.67 13.51 -4.65
N LYS A 183 -13.78 13.31 -3.95
CA LYS A 183 -13.82 12.67 -2.64
C LYS A 183 -14.04 11.15 -2.71
N GLY A 184 -14.02 10.59 -3.92
CA GLY A 184 -13.99 9.14 -4.12
C GLY A 184 -12.63 8.53 -3.82
N PRO A 185 -12.59 7.24 -3.40
CA PRO A 185 -11.34 6.50 -3.19
C PRO A 185 -10.50 6.43 -4.46
N LYS A 186 -9.17 6.58 -4.32
CA LYS A 186 -8.22 6.52 -5.44
C LYS A 186 -8.35 5.24 -6.27
N PHE A 187 -8.57 4.11 -5.64
CA PHE A 187 -8.66 2.83 -6.33
C PHE A 187 -9.83 2.72 -7.33
N LEU A 188 -10.84 3.57 -7.25
CA LEU A 188 -11.94 3.58 -8.23
C LEU A 188 -11.48 4.03 -9.62
N HIS A 189 -10.40 4.80 -9.71
CA HIS A 189 -9.78 5.22 -10.97
C HIS A 189 -8.90 4.14 -11.60
N TYR A 190 -8.63 3.02 -10.91
CA TYR A 190 -7.67 2.02 -11.40
C TYR A 190 -8.29 0.95 -12.28
N PHE A 191 -9.63 0.85 -12.35
CA PHE A 191 -10.39 -0.08 -13.19
C PHE A 191 -9.76 -1.48 -13.22
N PRO A 192 -9.71 -2.19 -12.07
CA PRO A 192 -8.95 -3.43 -11.96
C PRO A 192 -9.50 -4.53 -12.85
N ASP A 193 -8.60 -5.25 -13.54
CA ASP A 193 -8.92 -6.53 -14.19
C ASP A 193 -8.96 -7.65 -13.16
N ALA A 194 -8.12 -7.56 -12.13
CA ALA A 194 -8.16 -8.45 -10.98
C ALA A 194 -7.72 -7.71 -9.71
N ALA A 195 -8.23 -8.15 -8.56
CA ALA A 195 -7.90 -7.54 -7.28
C ALA A 195 -7.62 -8.58 -6.18
N ILE A 196 -6.81 -8.17 -5.21
CA ILE A 196 -6.70 -8.79 -3.89
C ILE A 196 -7.44 -7.90 -2.89
N LEU A 197 -8.30 -8.50 -2.07
CA LEU A 197 -8.85 -7.86 -0.88
C LEU A 197 -8.28 -8.55 0.36
N THR A 198 -7.42 -7.82 1.10
CA THR A 198 -6.78 -8.35 2.31
C THR A 198 -7.70 -8.26 3.52
N HIS A 199 -7.93 -7.07 4.04
CA HIS A 199 -8.81 -6.81 5.19
C HIS A 199 -9.70 -5.60 4.90
N VAL A 200 -10.87 -5.54 5.51
CA VAL A 200 -11.75 -4.36 5.48
C VAL A 200 -12.14 -4.05 6.92
N GLU A 201 -11.51 -3.03 7.49
CA GLU A 201 -11.72 -2.56 8.85
C GLU A 201 -11.96 -1.05 8.83
N PHE A 202 -12.45 -0.48 9.94
CA PHE A 202 -12.61 0.96 10.06
C PHE A 202 -11.25 1.61 10.20
N ASP A 203 -10.93 2.51 9.28
CA ASP A 203 -9.76 3.38 9.29
C ASP A 203 -10.10 4.68 8.57
N HIS A 204 -9.16 5.62 8.54
CA HIS A 204 -9.34 6.94 7.89
C HIS A 204 -10.57 7.69 8.42
N ALA A 205 -10.69 7.79 9.77
CA ALA A 205 -11.80 8.46 10.47
C ALA A 205 -11.97 9.96 10.14
N ASP A 206 -11.03 10.54 9.41
CA ASP A 206 -11.09 11.89 8.85
C ASP A 206 -11.94 12.00 7.57
N ILE A 207 -12.13 10.88 6.85
CA ILE A 207 -12.90 10.86 5.60
C ILE A 207 -14.07 9.87 5.60
N TYR A 208 -14.01 8.83 6.44
CA TYR A 208 -15.09 7.85 6.59
C TYR A 208 -15.79 8.01 7.94
N PRO A 209 -17.12 8.21 7.97
CA PRO A 209 -17.86 8.33 9.23
C PRO A 209 -17.95 7.00 9.99
N ASP A 210 -17.97 5.88 9.30
CA ASP A 210 -18.16 4.55 9.87
C ASP A 210 -17.65 3.42 8.95
N LEU A 211 -17.66 2.20 9.48
CA LEU A 211 -17.30 0.98 8.74
C LEU A 211 -18.21 0.70 7.54
N ALA A 212 -19.47 1.11 7.58
CA ALA A 212 -20.41 0.89 6.47
C ALA A 212 -20.01 1.73 5.24
N ALA A 213 -19.52 2.94 5.46
CA ALA A 213 -18.97 3.80 4.41
C ALA A 213 -17.70 3.18 3.80
N VAL A 214 -16.80 2.65 4.62
CA VAL A 214 -15.60 1.92 4.15
C VAL A 214 -16.01 0.71 3.30
N LYS A 215 -16.92 -0.16 3.80
CA LYS A 215 -17.44 -1.31 3.04
C LYS A 215 -18.08 -0.89 1.72
N THR A 216 -18.76 0.26 1.68
CA THR A 216 -19.36 0.79 0.45
C THR A 216 -18.30 1.13 -0.58
N ALA A 217 -17.17 1.72 -0.18
CA ALA A 217 -16.05 1.99 -1.07
C ALA A 217 -15.49 0.71 -1.69
N PHE A 218 -15.23 -0.33 -0.87
CA PHE A 218 -14.74 -1.62 -1.36
C PHE A 218 -15.76 -2.36 -2.24
N LYS A 219 -17.05 -2.30 -1.95
CA LYS A 219 -18.10 -2.84 -2.84
C LYS A 219 -18.09 -2.16 -4.21
N ARG A 220 -17.84 -0.84 -4.26
CA ARG A 220 -17.68 -0.11 -5.54
C ARG A 220 -16.46 -0.59 -6.31
N LEU A 221 -15.31 -0.78 -5.64
CA LEU A 221 -14.11 -1.34 -6.28
C LEU A 221 -14.39 -2.72 -6.90
N VAL A 222 -15.02 -3.63 -6.16
CA VAL A 222 -15.37 -4.97 -6.64
C VAL A 222 -16.30 -4.91 -7.85
N ASN A 223 -17.23 -3.97 -7.88
CA ASN A 223 -18.16 -3.78 -9.01
C ASN A 223 -17.48 -3.27 -10.29
N LEU A 224 -16.29 -2.72 -10.22
CA LEU A 224 -15.51 -2.30 -11.39
C LEU A 224 -14.78 -3.46 -12.07
N ILE A 225 -14.64 -4.60 -11.40
CA ILE A 225 -13.93 -5.75 -11.95
C ILE A 225 -14.79 -6.43 -13.02
N PRO A 226 -14.28 -6.62 -14.25
CA PRO A 226 -15.06 -7.22 -15.34
C PRO A 226 -15.39 -8.70 -15.06
N ARG A 227 -16.42 -9.24 -15.71
CA ARG A 227 -16.84 -10.64 -15.52
C ARG A 227 -15.72 -11.67 -15.76
N ARG A 228 -14.79 -11.37 -16.69
CA ARG A 228 -13.63 -12.21 -16.97
C ARG A 228 -12.52 -12.10 -15.91
N GLY A 229 -12.63 -11.10 -15.03
CA GLY A 229 -11.66 -10.82 -13.97
C GLY A 229 -11.83 -11.72 -12.76
N ARG A 230 -11.12 -11.40 -11.68
CA ARG A 230 -11.19 -12.14 -10.42
C ARG A 230 -10.90 -11.28 -9.20
N VAL A 231 -11.42 -11.72 -8.07
CA VAL A 231 -11.05 -11.21 -6.74
C VAL A 231 -10.48 -12.35 -5.91
N VAL A 232 -9.28 -12.14 -5.37
CA VAL A 232 -8.70 -13.00 -4.33
C VAL A 232 -9.03 -12.36 -2.98
N ALA A 233 -9.92 -12.98 -2.20
CA ALA A 233 -10.54 -12.40 -1.03
C ALA A 233 -10.18 -13.17 0.25
N PHE A 234 -9.73 -12.45 1.29
CA PHE A 234 -9.41 -13.05 2.58
C PHE A 234 -10.67 -13.64 3.26
N ASP A 235 -10.61 -14.89 3.66
CA ASP A 235 -11.73 -15.62 4.25
C ASP A 235 -11.91 -15.40 5.75
N GLY A 236 -10.88 -14.87 6.43
CA GLY A 236 -10.89 -14.58 7.86
C GLY A 236 -11.65 -13.31 8.24
N SER A 237 -12.17 -12.55 7.26
CA SER A 237 -12.89 -11.30 7.48
C SER A 237 -14.32 -11.38 6.95
N GLU A 238 -15.30 -11.19 7.84
CA GLU A 238 -16.72 -11.10 7.46
C GLU A 238 -16.96 -9.86 6.58
N ASN A 239 -16.32 -8.73 6.91
CA ASN A 239 -16.42 -7.51 6.14
C ASN A 239 -15.95 -7.69 4.69
N VAL A 240 -14.86 -8.45 4.47
CA VAL A 240 -14.40 -8.81 3.11
C VAL A 240 -15.44 -9.68 2.42
N SER A 241 -15.99 -10.68 3.13
CA SER A 241 -17.04 -11.56 2.60
C SER A 241 -18.27 -10.78 2.14
N GLU A 242 -18.71 -9.79 2.92
CA GLU A 242 -19.80 -8.89 2.53
C GLU A 242 -19.46 -8.02 1.31
N CYS A 243 -18.21 -7.56 1.21
CA CYS A 243 -17.80 -6.72 0.08
C CYS A 243 -17.81 -7.47 -1.25
N VAL A 244 -17.50 -8.78 -1.24
CA VAL A 244 -17.46 -9.61 -2.46
C VAL A 244 -18.74 -10.40 -2.72
N ALA A 245 -19.73 -10.37 -1.83
CA ALA A 245 -20.94 -11.19 -1.91
C ALA A 245 -21.76 -11.02 -3.20
N LYS A 246 -21.67 -9.85 -3.84
CA LYS A 246 -22.36 -9.51 -5.08
C LYS A 246 -21.40 -9.25 -6.25
N ALA A 247 -20.18 -9.83 -6.20
CA ALA A 247 -19.22 -9.70 -7.29
C ALA A 247 -19.74 -10.34 -8.57
N PHE A 248 -19.51 -9.70 -9.72
CA PHE A 248 -19.84 -10.24 -11.04
C PHE A 248 -18.73 -11.07 -11.66
N CYS A 249 -17.54 -11.04 -11.07
CA CYS A 249 -16.36 -11.81 -11.45
C CYS A 249 -16.18 -13.05 -10.56
N ALA A 250 -15.20 -13.91 -10.89
CA ALA A 250 -14.80 -15.01 -10.03
C ALA A 250 -14.25 -14.51 -8.69
N VAL A 251 -14.70 -15.13 -7.58
CA VAL A 251 -14.19 -14.85 -6.23
C VAL A 251 -13.47 -16.11 -5.72
N GLU A 252 -12.15 -15.99 -5.54
CA GLU A 252 -11.31 -17.03 -4.97
C GLU A 252 -10.96 -16.66 -3.52
N ARG A 253 -11.40 -17.45 -2.55
CA ARG A 253 -11.11 -17.20 -1.13
C ARG A 253 -9.76 -17.76 -0.76
N TYR A 254 -9.01 -17.02 0.08
CA TYR A 254 -7.73 -17.47 0.63
C TYR A 254 -7.70 -17.31 2.15
N GLY A 255 -7.01 -18.20 2.83
CA GLY A 255 -6.82 -18.15 4.27
C GLY A 255 -6.58 -19.53 4.89
N PHE A 256 -7.08 -19.73 6.10
CA PHE A 256 -6.89 -20.97 6.86
C PHE A 256 -8.10 -21.92 6.83
N LYS A 257 -9.26 -21.45 6.36
CA LYS A 257 -10.48 -22.24 6.41
C LYS A 257 -10.40 -23.47 5.50
N PRO A 258 -11.00 -24.60 5.90
CA PRO A 258 -10.94 -25.84 5.13
C PRO A 258 -11.50 -25.74 3.70
N ASP A 259 -12.47 -24.86 3.50
CA ASP A 259 -13.19 -24.62 2.26
C ASP A 259 -12.61 -23.48 1.40
N SER A 260 -11.48 -22.89 1.82
CA SER A 260 -10.81 -21.86 1.02
C SER A 260 -10.24 -22.42 -0.27
N HIS A 261 -10.39 -21.70 -1.37
CA HIS A 261 -9.78 -22.05 -2.67
C HIS A 261 -8.26 -22.14 -2.57
N TRP A 262 -7.66 -21.21 -1.80
CA TRP A 262 -6.24 -21.14 -1.52
C TRP A 262 -6.03 -21.23 -0.01
N ARG A 263 -5.69 -22.43 0.46
CA ARG A 263 -5.59 -22.70 1.89
C ARG A 263 -4.14 -22.78 2.34
N VAL A 264 -3.82 -21.99 3.38
CA VAL A 264 -2.59 -22.15 4.15
C VAL A 264 -2.72 -23.39 5.04
N ALA A 265 -1.88 -24.37 4.84
CA ALA A 265 -1.83 -25.59 5.65
C ALA A 265 -0.39 -25.83 6.16
N VAL A 266 -0.28 -26.62 7.24
CA VAL A 266 1.01 -27.07 7.80
C VAL A 266 2.04 -25.93 7.94
N MET A 267 1.60 -24.80 8.54
CA MET A 267 2.48 -23.64 8.71
C MET A 267 3.48 -23.87 9.85
N ARG A 268 4.74 -23.48 9.64
CA ARG A 268 5.84 -23.56 10.61
C ARG A 268 6.68 -22.30 10.55
N HIS A 269 7.14 -21.85 11.74
CA HIS A 269 8.06 -20.73 11.86
C HIS A 269 9.49 -21.23 12.08
N GLU A 270 10.45 -20.68 11.35
CA GLU A 270 11.88 -20.98 11.41
C GLU A 270 12.65 -19.69 11.68
N GLY A 271 12.70 -19.25 12.94
CA GLY A 271 13.22 -17.92 13.32
C GLY A 271 12.42 -16.81 12.63
N ALA A 272 13.08 -15.99 11.85
CA ALA A 272 12.46 -14.91 11.09
C ALA A 272 11.79 -15.39 9.78
N ALA A 273 11.83 -16.66 9.44
CA ALA A 273 11.19 -17.20 8.23
C ALA A 273 9.92 -17.98 8.57
N THR A 274 9.01 -18.05 7.62
CA THR A 274 7.78 -18.85 7.69
C THR A 274 7.72 -19.80 6.51
N ARG A 275 7.35 -21.07 6.75
CA ARG A 275 7.06 -22.08 5.73
C ARG A 275 5.65 -22.59 5.85
N TRP A 276 5.02 -22.89 4.74
CA TRP A 276 3.69 -23.50 4.72
C TRP A 276 3.44 -24.26 3.43
N THR A 277 2.54 -25.25 3.51
CA THR A 277 1.96 -25.89 2.35
C THR A 277 0.81 -25.03 1.84
N LEU A 278 0.85 -24.60 0.60
CA LEU A 278 -0.27 -23.92 -0.06
C LEU A 278 -1.10 -24.96 -0.82
N LEU A 279 -2.39 -25.04 -0.49
CA LEU A 279 -3.33 -25.87 -1.22
C LEU A 279 -4.19 -25.00 -2.15
N ARG A 280 -4.48 -25.51 -3.35
CA ARG A 280 -5.45 -24.95 -4.28
C ARG A 280 -6.59 -25.96 -4.48
N ALA A 281 -7.81 -25.58 -4.14
CA ALA A 281 -8.99 -26.46 -4.24
C ALA A 281 -8.80 -27.83 -3.55
N GLY A 282 -8.08 -27.86 -2.42
CA GLY A 282 -7.80 -29.07 -1.64
C GLY A 282 -6.53 -29.84 -2.05
N GLU A 283 -5.95 -29.58 -3.20
CA GLU A 283 -4.72 -30.22 -3.67
C GLU A 283 -3.47 -29.38 -3.37
N VAL A 284 -2.33 -30.03 -3.15
CA VAL A 284 -1.07 -29.34 -2.91
C VAL A 284 -0.65 -28.57 -4.16
N PHE A 285 -0.63 -27.23 -4.05
CA PHE A 285 -0.13 -26.36 -5.10
C PHE A 285 1.39 -26.20 -5.02
N ALA A 286 1.92 -25.88 -3.83
CA ALA A 286 3.34 -25.72 -3.58
C ALA A 286 3.69 -25.70 -2.09
N GLU A 287 4.95 -26.05 -1.77
CA GLU A 287 5.59 -25.72 -0.50
C GLU A 287 6.22 -24.34 -0.62
N LEU A 288 5.78 -23.41 0.22
CA LEU A 288 6.23 -22.02 0.18
C LEU A 288 7.11 -21.70 1.37
N ARG A 289 8.08 -20.82 1.15
CA ARG A 289 8.95 -20.23 2.18
C ARG A 289 9.03 -18.74 1.98
N LEU A 290 8.86 -17.99 3.05
CA LEU A 290 9.02 -16.54 3.08
C LEU A 290 10.04 -16.15 4.16
N PRO A 291 11.08 -15.36 3.87
CA PRO A 291 12.05 -14.90 4.88
C PRO A 291 11.48 -13.76 5.74
N MET A 292 10.24 -13.88 6.15
CA MET A 292 9.55 -12.96 7.05
C MET A 292 8.72 -13.76 8.06
N ALA A 293 8.70 -13.29 9.30
CA ALA A 293 7.86 -13.87 10.34
C ALA A 293 6.41 -13.40 10.25
N GLY A 294 5.52 -14.17 10.87
CA GLY A 294 4.12 -13.82 11.11
C GLY A 294 3.14 -14.43 10.13
N GLU A 295 2.01 -14.86 10.70
CA GLU A 295 0.89 -15.43 9.94
C GLU A 295 0.35 -14.45 8.89
N HIS A 296 0.26 -13.17 9.24
CA HIS A 296 -0.20 -12.13 8.32
C HIS A 296 0.69 -12.01 7.07
N ASN A 297 2.01 -12.22 7.20
CA ASN A 297 2.91 -12.21 6.04
C ASN A 297 2.76 -13.48 5.18
N ALA A 298 2.50 -14.64 5.79
CA ALA A 298 2.16 -15.86 5.04
C ALA A 298 0.83 -15.68 4.29
N LEU A 299 -0.18 -15.03 4.89
CA LEU A 299 -1.43 -14.68 4.23
C LEU A 299 -1.23 -13.69 3.08
N ASN A 300 -0.43 -12.63 3.28
CA ASN A 300 -0.08 -11.68 2.22
C ASN A 300 0.58 -12.38 1.03
N ALA A 301 1.54 -13.29 1.31
CA ALA A 301 2.22 -14.08 0.30
C ALA A 301 1.27 -15.07 -0.41
N THR A 302 0.36 -15.68 0.33
CA THR A 302 -0.67 -16.57 -0.23
C THR A 302 -1.61 -15.81 -1.17
N ALA A 303 -2.04 -14.61 -0.81
CA ALA A 303 -2.86 -13.76 -1.67
C ALA A 303 -2.14 -13.39 -2.98
N ALA A 304 -0.87 -12.98 -2.87
CA ALA A 304 -0.04 -12.66 -4.05
C ALA A 304 0.17 -13.89 -4.93
N ALA A 305 0.48 -15.05 -4.34
CA ALA A 305 0.62 -16.33 -5.05
C ALA A 305 -0.67 -16.74 -5.77
N ALA A 306 -1.82 -16.62 -5.08
CA ALA A 306 -3.13 -16.95 -5.62
C ALA A 306 -3.48 -16.10 -6.85
N LEU A 307 -3.29 -14.78 -6.76
CA LEU A 307 -3.55 -13.88 -7.88
C LEU A 307 -2.59 -14.18 -9.05
N ALA A 308 -1.30 -14.30 -8.78
CA ALA A 308 -0.29 -14.58 -9.80
C ALA A 308 -0.56 -15.93 -10.51
N ALA A 309 -0.84 -17.00 -9.76
CA ALA A 309 -1.18 -18.31 -10.33
C ALA A 309 -2.47 -18.24 -11.16
N GLY A 310 -3.45 -17.47 -10.69
CA GLY A 310 -4.69 -17.21 -11.42
C GLY A 310 -4.47 -16.46 -12.74
N GLN A 311 -3.40 -15.70 -12.87
CA GLN A 311 -2.99 -15.01 -14.09
C GLN A 311 -1.96 -15.80 -14.94
N GLY A 312 -1.73 -17.08 -14.59
CA GLY A 312 -0.90 -17.97 -15.37
C GLY A 312 0.59 -17.93 -15.05
N VAL A 313 1.00 -17.28 -13.95
CA VAL A 313 2.39 -17.32 -13.50
C VAL A 313 2.73 -18.74 -13.03
N PRO A 314 3.84 -19.35 -13.51
CA PRO A 314 4.23 -20.69 -13.13
C PRO A 314 4.51 -20.84 -11.63
N ALA A 315 4.09 -21.96 -11.03
CA ALA A 315 4.29 -22.24 -9.60
C ALA A 315 5.77 -22.17 -9.19
N ALA A 316 6.69 -22.62 -10.03
CA ALA A 316 8.12 -22.55 -9.76
C ALA A 316 8.63 -21.10 -9.58
N ALA A 317 8.14 -20.16 -10.40
CA ALA A 317 8.50 -18.75 -10.27
C ALA A 317 7.92 -18.13 -8.98
N ILE A 318 6.70 -18.54 -8.58
CA ILE A 318 6.08 -18.12 -7.32
C ILE A 318 6.92 -18.60 -6.12
N VAL A 319 7.32 -19.87 -6.11
CA VAL A 319 8.15 -20.45 -5.05
C VAL A 319 9.49 -19.73 -4.94
N GLU A 320 10.20 -19.55 -6.06
CA GLU A 320 11.48 -18.83 -6.11
C GLU A 320 11.33 -17.38 -5.60
N ALA A 321 10.32 -16.67 -6.09
CA ALA A 321 10.12 -15.28 -5.75
C ALA A 321 9.86 -15.09 -4.24
N LEU A 322 8.97 -15.88 -3.66
CA LEU A 322 8.66 -15.76 -2.24
C LEU A 322 9.86 -16.17 -1.36
N ALA A 323 10.65 -17.16 -1.76
CA ALA A 323 11.86 -17.55 -1.04
C ALA A 323 12.98 -16.49 -1.07
N THR A 324 12.96 -15.60 -2.08
CA THR A 324 13.96 -14.53 -2.29
C THR A 324 13.43 -13.12 -2.02
N PHE A 325 12.25 -13.00 -1.46
CA PHE A 325 11.64 -11.71 -1.15
C PHE A 325 12.36 -11.02 0.01
N ARG A 326 12.64 -9.72 -0.13
CA ARG A 326 13.44 -8.92 0.82
C ARG A 326 12.62 -7.92 1.64
N SER A 327 11.29 -7.92 1.50
CA SER A 327 10.41 -6.98 2.18
C SER A 327 10.41 -5.56 1.58
N VAL A 328 9.81 -4.66 2.31
CA VAL A 328 9.71 -3.21 2.02
C VAL A 328 10.29 -2.48 3.21
N LYS A 329 10.94 -1.35 3.00
CA LYS A 329 11.43 -0.51 4.09
C LYS A 329 10.30 -0.20 5.08
N ARG A 330 10.64 -0.22 6.36
CA ARG A 330 9.72 -0.03 7.48
C ARG A 330 8.61 -1.09 7.57
N ARG A 331 8.89 -2.34 7.16
CA ARG A 331 8.01 -3.51 7.36
C ARG A 331 8.82 -4.62 8.01
N LEU A 332 8.79 -4.68 9.36
CA LEU A 332 9.65 -5.53 10.19
C LEU A 332 11.14 -5.37 9.83
N GLU A 333 11.54 -4.15 9.46
CA GLU A 333 12.91 -3.83 9.03
C GLU A 333 13.86 -3.82 10.23
N VAL A 334 14.86 -4.69 10.23
CA VAL A 334 15.94 -4.65 11.21
C VAL A 334 16.86 -3.46 10.90
N ARG A 335 16.81 -2.43 11.73
CA ARG A 335 17.59 -1.19 11.55
C ARG A 335 18.98 -1.29 12.15
N ALA A 336 19.11 -1.99 13.26
CA ALA A 336 20.38 -2.17 13.94
C ALA A 336 20.34 -3.36 14.90
N GLU A 337 21.52 -3.92 15.15
CA GLU A 337 21.80 -4.86 16.24
C GLU A 337 22.99 -4.35 17.05
N VAL A 338 22.75 -3.91 18.29
CA VAL A 338 23.76 -3.28 19.13
C VAL A 338 23.66 -3.83 20.56
N ASN A 339 24.77 -4.36 21.09
CA ASN A 339 24.86 -4.87 22.47
C ASN A 339 23.74 -5.88 22.83
N GLY A 340 23.39 -6.77 21.90
CA GLY A 340 22.33 -7.75 22.08
C GLY A 340 20.89 -7.19 21.95
N ILE A 341 20.74 -5.91 21.60
CA ILE A 341 19.44 -5.28 21.31
C ILE A 341 19.25 -5.25 19.80
N THR A 342 18.12 -5.78 19.33
CA THR A 342 17.69 -5.65 17.93
C THR A 342 16.66 -4.53 17.83
N ILE A 343 16.91 -3.55 16.97
CA ILE A 343 16.00 -2.43 16.70
C ILE A 343 15.28 -2.70 15.41
N ILE A 344 13.94 -2.75 15.47
CA ILE A 344 13.09 -3.07 14.32
C ILE A 344 12.14 -1.90 14.07
N ASP A 345 12.10 -1.43 12.83
CA ASP A 345 11.18 -0.38 12.37
C ASP A 345 10.00 -1.02 11.61
N ASP A 346 8.78 -0.65 12.02
CA ASP A 346 7.56 -1.09 11.36
C ASP A 346 6.58 0.08 11.20
N PHE A 347 5.84 0.09 10.12
CA PHE A 347 4.89 1.15 9.80
C PHE A 347 3.47 0.88 10.33
N ALA A 348 3.29 -0.14 11.18
CA ALA A 348 2.00 -0.45 11.77
C ALA A 348 1.44 0.78 12.53
N HIS A 349 0.25 1.19 12.17
CA HIS A 349 -0.42 2.38 12.71
C HIS A 349 -1.93 2.16 12.94
N HIS A 350 -2.38 0.93 12.91
CA HIS A 350 -3.70 0.46 13.27
C HIS A 350 -3.58 -0.65 14.32
N PRO A 351 -4.48 -0.76 15.32
CA PRO A 351 -4.36 -1.76 16.38
C PRO A 351 -4.17 -3.19 15.86
N THR A 352 -4.92 -3.60 14.85
CA THR A 352 -4.77 -4.93 14.21
C THR A 352 -3.36 -5.12 13.65
N ALA A 353 -2.81 -4.14 12.93
CA ALA A 353 -1.46 -4.23 12.38
C ALA A 353 -0.39 -4.27 13.47
N ILE A 354 -0.54 -3.46 14.53
CA ILE A 354 0.36 -3.46 15.71
C ILE A 354 0.34 -4.84 16.37
N ARG A 355 -0.84 -5.40 16.60
CA ARG A 355 -1.01 -6.73 17.19
C ARG A 355 -0.31 -7.82 16.37
N GLU A 356 -0.52 -7.84 15.06
CA GLU A 356 0.08 -8.84 14.19
C GLU A 356 1.62 -8.68 14.10
N THR A 357 2.13 -7.45 14.07
CA THR A 357 3.57 -7.17 14.16
C THR A 357 4.17 -7.70 15.47
N LEU A 358 3.55 -7.41 16.62
CA LEU A 358 4.04 -7.88 17.91
C LEU A 358 3.98 -9.42 18.04
N ARG A 359 2.92 -10.07 17.52
CA ARG A 359 2.85 -11.53 17.44
C ARG A 359 3.96 -12.13 16.59
N ALA A 360 4.22 -11.55 15.43
CA ALA A 360 5.30 -11.99 14.56
C ALA A 360 6.66 -11.89 15.25
N LEU A 361 6.91 -10.79 15.96
CA LEU A 361 8.15 -10.58 16.73
C LEU A 361 8.28 -11.54 17.91
N ARG A 362 7.20 -11.84 18.63
CA ARG A 362 7.20 -12.88 19.67
C ARG A 362 7.61 -14.23 19.13
N THR A 363 7.14 -14.58 17.94
CA THR A 363 7.48 -15.84 17.29
C THR A 363 8.93 -15.84 16.80
N ALA A 364 9.37 -14.78 16.12
CA ALA A 364 10.71 -14.69 15.55
C ALA A 364 11.82 -14.59 16.61
N TYR A 365 11.52 -13.93 17.72
CA TYR A 365 12.46 -13.66 18.82
C TYR A 365 12.00 -14.30 20.14
N ALA A 366 11.62 -15.56 20.09
CA ALA A 366 11.15 -16.31 21.26
C ALA A 366 12.14 -16.21 22.44
N GLY A 367 11.61 -15.96 23.63
CA GLY A 367 12.41 -15.82 24.86
C GLY A 367 13.11 -14.47 25.04
N ARG A 368 13.06 -13.57 24.05
CA ARG A 368 13.60 -12.20 24.20
C ARG A 368 12.53 -11.25 24.76
N ARG A 369 13.00 -10.28 25.55
CA ARG A 369 12.13 -9.21 26.04
C ARG A 369 11.78 -8.26 24.90
N LEU A 370 10.46 -8.04 24.68
CA LEU A 370 9.92 -7.21 23.61
C LEU A 370 9.50 -5.84 24.15
N TRP A 371 10.04 -4.79 23.56
CA TRP A 371 9.62 -3.41 23.81
C TRP A 371 8.88 -2.88 22.60
N ALA A 372 7.65 -2.39 22.80
CA ALA A 372 6.91 -1.66 21.79
C ALA A 372 7.08 -0.15 22.01
N VAL A 373 7.59 0.56 21.00
CA VAL A 373 7.71 2.02 21.04
C VAL A 373 6.83 2.57 19.92
N LEU A 374 5.75 3.26 20.28
CA LEU A 374 4.74 3.73 19.33
C LEU A 374 4.60 5.25 19.38
N GLU A 375 4.68 5.90 18.21
CA GLU A 375 4.30 7.30 18.00
C GLU A 375 2.95 7.37 17.27
N PRO A 376 1.88 7.90 17.87
CA PRO A 376 0.58 8.08 17.20
C PRO A 376 0.67 9.21 16.16
N ARG A 377 0.73 8.86 14.87
CA ARG A 377 0.89 9.82 13.75
C ARG A 377 -0.23 9.78 12.71
N SER A 378 -0.84 8.61 12.46
CA SER A 378 -1.90 8.51 11.46
C SER A 378 -3.16 9.28 11.91
N ASN A 379 -3.96 9.71 10.95
CA ASN A 379 -5.16 10.51 11.24
C ASN A 379 -6.12 9.80 12.19
N THR A 380 -6.24 8.48 12.08
CA THR A 380 -7.12 7.69 12.95
C THR A 380 -6.46 7.41 14.31
N LEU A 381 -5.17 7.00 14.32
CA LEU A 381 -4.49 6.63 15.58
C LEU A 381 -4.28 7.81 16.54
N ARG A 382 -4.29 9.05 16.05
CA ARG A 382 -4.24 10.25 16.87
C ARG A 382 -5.57 10.56 17.59
N ARG A 383 -6.63 9.82 17.25
CA ARG A 383 -7.98 9.95 17.82
C ARG A 383 -8.23 8.85 18.87
N ASN A 384 -9.18 9.12 19.77
CA ASN A 384 -9.57 8.19 20.84
C ASN A 384 -10.39 6.98 20.36
N VAL A 385 -10.66 6.87 19.06
CA VAL A 385 -11.48 5.80 18.45
C VAL A 385 -10.93 4.41 18.75
N PHE A 386 -9.61 4.27 18.96
CA PHE A 386 -8.94 2.98 19.13
C PHE A 386 -8.24 2.81 20.50
N GLU A 387 -8.56 3.62 21.52
CA GLU A 387 -7.85 3.53 22.82
C GLU A 387 -7.87 2.12 23.41
N GLU A 388 -9.04 1.48 23.50
CA GLU A 388 -9.19 0.12 24.03
C GLU A 388 -8.45 -0.92 23.17
N ALA A 389 -8.65 -0.90 21.85
CA ALA A 389 -7.98 -1.84 20.94
C ALA A 389 -6.46 -1.65 20.90
N LEU A 390 -5.98 -0.44 21.20
CA LEU A 390 -4.56 -0.15 21.31
C LEU A 390 -3.96 -0.75 22.58
N VAL A 391 -4.68 -0.68 23.70
CA VAL A 391 -4.31 -1.36 24.96
C VAL A 391 -4.14 -2.86 24.70
N ASP A 392 -5.14 -3.52 24.12
CA ASP A 392 -5.09 -4.96 23.82
C ASP A 392 -3.91 -5.33 22.91
N SER A 393 -3.61 -4.47 21.95
CA SER A 393 -2.51 -4.71 21.02
C SER A 393 -1.14 -4.57 21.71
N LEU A 394 -0.95 -3.51 22.48
CA LEU A 394 0.32 -3.21 23.18
C LEU A 394 0.59 -4.16 24.36
N ALA A 395 -0.45 -4.75 24.96
CA ALA A 395 -0.31 -5.75 26.03
C ALA A 395 0.47 -7.02 25.59
N LEU A 396 0.69 -7.22 24.29
CA LEU A 396 1.54 -8.30 23.77
C LEU A 396 3.04 -8.04 23.96
N ALA A 397 3.44 -6.80 24.24
CA ALA A 397 4.82 -6.47 24.55
C ALA A 397 5.12 -6.61 26.08
N ASP A 398 6.38 -6.83 26.44
CA ASP A 398 6.78 -6.85 27.87
C ASP A 398 6.88 -5.44 28.46
N ARG A 399 7.09 -4.46 27.59
CA ARG A 399 7.11 -3.03 27.91
C ARG A 399 6.57 -2.24 26.72
N SER A 400 5.79 -1.21 27.01
CA SER A 400 5.25 -0.31 25.99
C SER A 400 5.62 1.14 26.33
N VAL A 401 6.06 1.87 25.31
CA VAL A 401 6.32 3.31 25.35
C VAL A 401 5.42 3.96 24.33
N LEU A 402 4.54 4.82 24.77
CA LEU A 402 3.66 5.59 23.92
C LEU A 402 4.13 7.05 23.90
N ALA A 403 4.59 7.51 22.74
CA ALA A 403 5.02 8.90 22.58
C ALA A 403 3.84 9.87 22.60
N ALA A 404 4.12 11.15 22.75
CA ALA A 404 3.12 12.20 22.61
C ALA A 404 2.45 12.15 21.23
N VAL A 405 1.17 12.49 21.17
CA VAL A 405 0.41 12.49 19.93
C VAL A 405 0.92 13.58 18.99
N PHE A 406 1.34 13.20 17.80
CA PHE A 406 1.86 14.14 16.80
C PHE A 406 0.81 15.17 16.38
N LYS A 407 1.13 16.49 16.48
CA LYS A 407 0.22 17.60 16.13
C LYS A 407 -1.17 17.42 16.73
N SER A 408 -1.25 17.11 18.01
CA SER A 408 -2.50 16.86 18.74
C SER A 408 -3.45 18.08 18.71
N GLU A 409 -2.89 19.28 18.60
CA GLU A 409 -3.64 20.55 18.52
C GLU A 409 -4.53 20.64 17.26
N ALA A 410 -4.22 19.90 16.21
CA ALA A 410 -5.02 19.86 14.99
C ALA A 410 -6.28 18.97 15.10
N ILE A 411 -6.49 18.29 16.24
CA ILE A 411 -7.63 17.41 16.49
C ILE A 411 -8.52 18.04 17.58
N PRO A 412 -9.86 18.02 17.43
CA PRO A 412 -10.76 18.49 18.48
C PRO A 412 -10.48 17.82 19.82
N ALA A 413 -10.48 18.59 20.92
CA ALA A 413 -10.05 18.08 22.23
C ALA A 413 -10.79 16.81 22.69
N GLY A 414 -12.10 16.71 22.41
CA GLY A 414 -12.92 15.54 22.79
C GLY A 414 -12.70 14.29 21.92
N GLU A 415 -11.91 14.42 20.83
CA GLU A 415 -11.64 13.30 19.91
C GLU A 415 -10.18 12.82 19.98
N ARG A 416 -9.34 13.45 20.80
CA ARG A 416 -7.91 13.12 20.89
C ARG A 416 -7.66 11.81 21.59
N LEU A 417 -6.67 11.07 21.14
CA LEU A 417 -6.09 9.98 21.90
C LEU A 417 -5.49 10.53 23.20
N HIS A 418 -5.72 9.84 24.30
CA HIS A 418 -5.14 10.12 25.62
C HIS A 418 -4.07 9.06 25.95
N PRO A 419 -2.77 9.28 25.62
CA PRO A 419 -1.72 8.31 25.85
C PRO A 419 -1.63 7.85 27.32
N GLU A 420 -1.92 8.75 28.26
CA GLU A 420 -1.94 8.47 29.70
C GLU A 420 -3.01 7.42 30.08
N ASN A 421 -4.18 7.44 29.45
CA ASN A 421 -5.23 6.44 29.69
C ASN A 421 -4.80 5.07 29.18
N VAL A 422 -4.21 5.02 27.98
CA VAL A 422 -3.69 3.77 27.39
C VAL A 422 -2.59 3.19 28.28
N VAL A 423 -1.64 4.01 28.74
CA VAL A 423 -0.54 3.56 29.61
C VAL A 423 -1.09 3.10 30.96
N ALA A 424 -2.03 3.84 31.58
CA ALA A 424 -2.64 3.43 32.84
C ALA A 424 -3.38 2.09 32.73
N ALA A 425 -4.03 1.82 31.61
CA ALA A 425 -4.72 0.54 31.39
C ALA A 425 -3.78 -0.63 31.13
N LEU A 426 -2.52 -0.39 30.77
CA LEU A 426 -1.48 -1.42 30.57
C LEU A 426 -0.74 -1.78 31.88
N CYS A 427 -0.84 -0.98 32.94
CA CYS A 427 -0.20 -1.20 34.24
C CYS A 427 -1.06 -2.04 35.18
#